data_5e6e58385f82ea756f48a4794d66215d
#
_entry.id   5e6e58385f82ea756f48a4794d66215d
#
_cell.length_a   1.000
_cell.length_b   1.000
_cell.length_c   1.000
_cell.angle_alpha   90.00
_cell.angle_beta   90.00
_cell.angle_gamma   90.00
#
_symmetry.space_group_name_H-M   'P 1'
#
loop_
_entity.id
_entity.type
_entity.pdbx_description
1 polymer ?
#
loop_
_entity_poly.entity_id
_entity_poly.type
_entity_poly.pdbx_seq_one_letter_code
_entity_poly.pdbx_strand_id
1 'polypeptide(L)'
;FMMSGYFVGYFIGAATIPMIISQVGHIRVFAAFASLASLVILIHSIIISPFVWFLLRVLTGLSMVCIYTVAESWLNDRSSNKNRGSVLSIYMVILYGSLGIGMFFLNFSTPKNFQPFILVSVITSAALIPILLTKKKPPTFKSIKAMKLRELYNASPFGMVSSLFYGTIQSALFTLLAVYASSMNFSILELSLIHI
;
A
#
# COMPACT_ATOMS: atom_id res chain seq x y z
N PHE A 1 -3.90 13.17 13.17
CA PHE A 1 -2.65 13.80 12.72
C PHE A 1 -1.65 12.79 12.15
N MET A 2 -1.19 11.76 12.91
CA MET A 2 -0.20 10.79 12.42
C MET A 2 -0.70 9.96 11.23
N MET A 3 -1.97 9.54 11.22
CA MET A 3 -2.55 8.75 10.13
C MET A 3 -2.71 9.54 8.83
N SER A 4 -2.98 10.85 8.90
CA SER A 4 -3.06 11.70 7.70
C SER A 4 -1.75 11.79 6.93
N GLY A 5 -0.60 11.65 7.58
CA GLY A 5 0.70 11.58 6.91
C GLY A 5 0.78 10.46 5.87
N TYR A 6 0.21 9.29 6.16
CA TYR A 6 0.16 8.19 5.20
C TYR A 6 -0.56 8.59 3.90
N PHE A 7 -1.73 9.22 4.00
CA PHE A 7 -2.50 9.64 2.83
C PHE A 7 -1.81 10.76 2.05
N VAL A 8 -1.12 11.68 2.73
CA VAL A 8 -0.30 12.71 2.07
C VAL A 8 0.80 12.05 1.23
N GLY A 9 1.53 11.10 1.81
CA GLY A 9 2.56 10.36 1.09
C GLY A 9 2.02 9.54 -0.07
N TYR A 10 0.88 8.89 0.14
CA TYR A 10 0.18 8.12 -0.89
C TYR A 10 -0.22 9.01 -2.07
N PHE A 11 -0.76 10.20 -1.82
CA PHE A 11 -1.14 11.15 -2.86
C PHE A 11 0.07 11.66 -3.65
N ILE A 12 1.16 12.03 -2.97
CA ILE A 12 2.42 12.46 -3.61
C ILE A 12 2.96 11.33 -4.49
N GLY A 13 2.98 10.11 -3.98
CA GLY A 13 3.44 8.94 -4.71
C GLY A 13 2.59 8.65 -5.95
N ALA A 14 1.27 8.67 -5.81
CA ALA A 14 0.35 8.45 -6.94
C ALA A 14 0.60 9.43 -8.10
N ALA A 15 0.95 10.69 -7.78
CA ALA A 15 1.26 11.71 -8.78
C ALA A 15 2.64 11.53 -9.43
N THR A 16 3.63 11.00 -8.71
CA THR A 16 5.03 10.99 -9.15
C THR A 16 5.51 9.64 -9.71
N ILE A 17 4.91 8.55 -9.24
CA ILE A 17 5.40 7.19 -9.53
C ILE A 17 5.38 6.80 -11.01
N PRO A 18 4.38 7.17 -11.84
CA PRO A 18 4.39 6.84 -13.26
C PRO A 18 5.64 7.38 -13.97
N MET A 19 6.09 8.58 -13.59
CA MET A 19 7.31 9.19 -14.13
C MET A 19 8.56 8.41 -13.67
N ILE A 20 8.64 8.05 -12.39
CA ILE A 20 9.78 7.31 -11.84
C ILE A 20 9.88 5.91 -12.48
N ILE A 21 8.75 5.20 -12.65
CA ILE A 21 8.73 3.89 -13.30
C ILE A 21 9.21 4.00 -14.75
N SER A 22 8.80 5.03 -15.48
CA SER A 22 9.20 5.22 -16.87
C SER A 22 10.71 5.46 -17.05
N GLN A 23 11.37 6.07 -16.07
CA GLN A 23 12.80 6.37 -16.09
C GLN A 23 13.66 5.23 -15.56
N VAL A 24 13.24 4.61 -14.46
CA VAL A 24 14.06 3.65 -13.70
C VAL A 24 13.68 2.19 -13.96
N GLY A 25 12.42 1.95 -14.31
CA GLY A 25 11.84 0.62 -14.54
C GLY A 25 11.25 -0.03 -13.29
N HIS A 26 10.32 -0.96 -13.52
CA HIS A 26 9.47 -1.57 -12.47
C HIS A 26 10.25 -2.25 -11.35
N ILE A 27 11.23 -3.12 -11.68
CA ILE A 27 11.96 -3.91 -10.68
C ILE A 27 12.75 -3.01 -9.72
N ARG A 28 13.46 -2.02 -10.28
CA ARG A 28 14.27 -1.10 -9.47
C ARG A 28 13.41 -0.22 -8.58
N VAL A 29 12.29 0.27 -9.11
CA VAL A 29 11.33 1.06 -8.32
C VAL A 29 10.74 0.22 -7.20
N PHE A 30 10.28 -1.00 -7.48
CA PHE A 30 9.79 -1.91 -6.44
C PHE A 30 10.84 -2.15 -5.36
N ALA A 31 12.06 -2.49 -5.75
CA ALA A 31 13.15 -2.76 -4.82
C ALA A 31 13.47 -1.55 -3.92
N ALA A 32 13.59 -0.36 -4.52
CA ALA A 32 13.90 0.86 -3.79
C ALA A 32 12.82 1.20 -2.76
N PHE A 33 11.54 1.16 -3.16
CA PHE A 33 10.44 1.53 -2.25
C PHE A 33 10.08 0.45 -1.24
N ALA A 34 10.27 -0.84 -1.55
CA ALA A 34 10.14 -1.89 -0.56
C ALA A 34 11.28 -1.86 0.48
N SER A 35 12.51 -1.55 0.05
CA SER A 35 13.63 -1.32 0.98
C SER A 35 13.38 -0.09 1.84
N LEU A 36 12.86 1.00 1.26
CA LEU A 36 12.49 2.21 2.00
C LEU A 36 11.40 1.90 3.03
N ALA A 37 10.35 1.16 2.65
CA ALA A 37 9.28 0.76 3.57
C ALA A 37 9.83 -0.06 4.74
N SER A 38 10.70 -1.04 4.48
CA SER A 38 11.36 -1.85 5.51
C SER A 38 12.20 -0.99 6.46
N LEU A 39 12.97 -0.05 5.94
CA LEU A 39 13.78 0.87 6.75
C LEU A 39 12.90 1.78 7.62
N VAL A 40 11.90 2.39 7.03
CA VAL A 40 10.99 3.33 7.69
C VAL A 40 10.26 2.66 8.85
N ILE A 41 9.82 1.41 8.70
CA ILE A 41 9.12 0.69 9.77
C ILE A 41 10.06 0.42 10.97
N LEU A 42 11.34 0.14 10.73
CA LEU A 42 12.31 0.00 11.81
C LEU A 42 12.56 1.31 12.55
N ILE A 43 12.64 2.42 11.83
CA ILE A 43 12.85 3.74 12.45
C ILE A 43 11.66 4.12 13.35
N HIS A 44 10.42 3.70 13.01
CA HIS A 44 9.27 3.89 13.90
C HIS A 44 9.45 3.26 15.27
N SER A 45 10.17 2.13 15.37
CA SER A 45 10.41 1.47 16.66
C SER A 45 11.50 2.15 17.51
N ILE A 46 12.38 2.93 16.89
CA ILE A 46 13.53 3.56 17.56
C ILE A 46 13.18 4.97 18.03
N ILE A 47 12.48 5.74 17.20
CA ILE A 47 12.21 7.15 17.47
C ILE A 47 10.75 7.34 17.82
N ILE A 48 10.44 7.56 19.09
CA ILE A 48 9.09 7.78 19.59
C ILE A 48 8.85 9.30 19.67
N SER A 49 8.51 9.91 18.54
CA SER A 49 8.15 11.32 18.42
C SER A 49 6.96 11.49 17.47
N PRO A 50 5.87 12.18 17.85
CA PRO A 50 4.71 12.38 17.00
C PRO A 50 5.02 13.04 15.66
N PHE A 51 5.93 13.99 15.65
CA PHE A 51 6.34 14.69 14.42
C PHE A 51 7.16 13.77 13.50
N VAL A 52 8.14 13.04 14.05
CA VAL A 52 8.92 12.06 13.29
C VAL A 52 8.01 10.96 12.73
N TRP A 53 7.07 10.47 13.54
CA TRP A 53 6.10 9.46 13.10
C TRP A 53 5.22 9.98 11.96
N PHE A 54 4.81 11.24 11.98
CA PHE A 54 4.09 11.83 10.84
C PHE A 54 4.93 11.78 9.56
N LEU A 55 6.21 12.19 9.61
CA LEU A 55 7.11 12.16 8.45
C LEU A 55 7.36 10.72 7.96
N LEU A 56 7.57 9.79 8.88
CA LEU A 56 7.74 8.38 8.55
C LEU A 56 6.45 7.80 7.94
N ARG A 57 5.26 8.22 8.36
CA ARG A 57 3.99 7.85 7.73
C ARG A 57 3.86 8.39 6.31
N VAL A 58 4.34 9.60 6.04
CA VAL A 58 4.42 10.13 4.67
C VAL A 58 5.29 9.22 3.80
N LEU A 59 6.47 8.83 4.27
CA LEU A 59 7.35 7.92 3.54
C LEU A 59 6.74 6.52 3.37
N THR A 60 6.02 6.03 4.38
CA THR A 60 5.29 4.75 4.28
C THR A 60 4.21 4.81 3.20
N GLY A 61 3.37 5.84 3.20
CA GLY A 61 2.32 6.02 2.20
C GLY A 61 2.87 6.13 0.78
N LEU A 62 3.92 6.91 0.60
CA LEU A 62 4.67 7.01 -0.66
C LEU A 62 5.20 5.64 -1.11
N SER A 63 5.82 4.87 -0.21
CA SER A 63 6.37 3.56 -0.54
C SER A 63 5.28 2.56 -0.92
N MET A 64 4.16 2.54 -0.19
CA MET A 64 3.07 1.60 -0.45
C MET A 64 2.41 1.83 -1.81
N VAL A 65 2.08 3.08 -2.17
CA VAL A 65 1.51 3.36 -3.49
C VAL A 65 2.47 3.00 -4.62
N CYS A 66 3.77 3.17 -4.42
CA CYS A 66 4.78 2.77 -5.39
C CYS A 66 4.79 1.24 -5.61
N ILE A 67 4.79 0.48 -4.51
CA ILE A 67 4.76 -0.99 -4.53
C ILE A 67 3.49 -1.49 -5.23
N TYR A 68 2.31 -0.96 -4.85
CA TYR A 68 1.03 -1.34 -5.46
C TYR A 68 0.99 -1.00 -6.95
N THR A 69 1.37 0.21 -7.33
CA THR A 69 1.36 0.63 -8.74
C THR A 69 2.27 -0.25 -9.60
N VAL A 70 3.45 -0.62 -9.11
CA VAL A 70 4.35 -1.53 -9.82
C VAL A 70 3.72 -2.92 -9.98
N ALA A 71 3.16 -3.48 -8.90
CA ALA A 71 2.54 -4.80 -8.91
C ALA A 71 1.34 -4.85 -9.87
N GLU A 72 0.43 -3.90 -9.76
CA GLU A 72 -0.78 -3.81 -10.59
C GLU A 72 -0.45 -3.55 -12.06
N SER A 73 0.50 -2.66 -12.33
CA SER A 73 0.99 -2.39 -13.68
C SER A 73 1.57 -3.65 -14.32
N TRP A 74 2.35 -4.43 -13.56
CA TRP A 74 2.94 -5.68 -14.07
C TRP A 74 1.90 -6.76 -14.31
N LEU A 75 0.95 -6.94 -13.39
CA LEU A 75 -0.16 -7.89 -13.57
C LEU A 75 -1.03 -7.52 -14.77
N ASN A 76 -1.31 -6.23 -14.94
CA ASN A 76 -2.11 -5.73 -16.04
C ASN A 76 -1.42 -5.93 -17.41
N ASP A 77 -0.12 -5.68 -17.50
CA ASP A 77 0.68 -5.89 -18.73
C ASP A 77 0.74 -7.38 -19.11
N ARG A 78 0.82 -8.27 -18.13
CA ARG A 78 0.89 -9.73 -18.36
C ARG A 78 -0.46 -10.39 -18.58
N SER A 79 -1.54 -9.66 -18.44
CA SER A 79 -2.90 -10.14 -18.59
C SER A 79 -3.42 -9.85 -20.00
N SER A 80 -4.14 -10.80 -20.57
CA SER A 80 -4.94 -10.59 -21.79
C SER A 80 -6.31 -10.01 -21.44
N ASN A 81 -7.01 -9.44 -22.42
CA ASN A 81 -8.39 -8.95 -22.20
C ASN A 81 -9.35 -10.05 -21.71
N LYS A 82 -9.06 -11.32 -22.00
CA LYS A 82 -9.89 -12.45 -21.57
C LYS A 82 -9.70 -12.84 -20.11
N ASN A 83 -8.49 -12.71 -19.56
CA ASN A 83 -8.15 -13.19 -18.22
C ASN A 83 -7.82 -12.06 -17.22
N ARG A 84 -7.76 -10.80 -17.65
CA ARG A 84 -7.41 -9.66 -16.80
C ARG A 84 -8.29 -9.56 -15.55
N GLY A 85 -9.60 -9.73 -15.70
CA GLY A 85 -10.53 -9.71 -14.56
C GLY A 85 -10.20 -10.79 -13.53
N SER A 86 -9.96 -12.01 -13.96
CA SER A 86 -9.61 -13.13 -13.09
C SER A 86 -8.28 -12.91 -12.38
N VAL A 87 -7.25 -12.43 -13.09
CA VAL A 87 -5.93 -12.16 -12.51
C VAL A 87 -6.03 -11.06 -11.44
N LEU A 88 -6.75 -9.98 -11.73
CA LEU A 88 -6.94 -8.88 -10.76
C LEU A 88 -7.81 -9.32 -9.57
N SER A 89 -8.82 -10.16 -9.79
CA SER A 89 -9.63 -10.72 -8.69
C SER A 89 -8.78 -11.58 -7.73
N ILE A 90 -7.92 -12.45 -8.26
CA ILE A 90 -6.99 -13.24 -7.44
C ILE A 90 -6.03 -12.32 -6.68
N TYR A 91 -5.50 -11.29 -7.33
CA TYR A 91 -4.65 -10.28 -6.68
C TYR A 91 -5.36 -9.61 -5.51
N MET A 92 -6.62 -9.20 -5.69
CA MET A 92 -7.41 -8.58 -4.61
C MET A 92 -7.69 -9.55 -3.45
N VAL A 93 -7.99 -10.82 -3.75
CA VAL A 93 -8.16 -11.86 -2.71
C VAL A 93 -6.87 -12.04 -1.89
N ILE A 94 -5.71 -12.09 -2.56
CA ILE A 94 -4.41 -12.19 -1.89
C ILE A 94 -4.15 -10.93 -1.05
N LEU A 95 -4.43 -9.74 -1.58
CA LEU A 95 -4.20 -8.46 -0.90
C LEU A 95 -5.04 -8.35 0.37
N TYR A 96 -6.35 -8.53 0.28
CA TYR A 96 -7.23 -8.45 1.45
C TYR A 96 -7.04 -9.62 2.42
N GLY A 97 -6.82 -10.82 1.91
CA GLY A 97 -6.50 -11.99 2.74
C GLY A 97 -5.20 -11.79 3.53
N SER A 98 -4.16 -11.23 2.89
CA SER A 98 -2.91 -10.92 3.57
C SER A 98 -3.07 -9.80 4.60
N LEU A 99 -3.95 -8.81 4.33
CA LEU A 99 -4.27 -7.76 5.29
C LEU A 99 -4.92 -8.35 6.55
N GLY A 100 -5.93 -9.24 6.38
CA GLY A 100 -6.56 -9.95 7.48
C GLY A 100 -5.56 -10.79 8.29
N ILE A 101 -4.75 -11.62 7.61
CA ILE A 101 -3.70 -12.42 8.26
C ILE A 101 -2.71 -11.52 9.02
N GLY A 102 -2.33 -10.39 8.42
CA GLY A 102 -1.42 -9.42 9.05
C GLY A 102 -1.94 -8.88 10.37
N MET A 103 -3.25 -8.66 10.50
CA MET A 103 -3.86 -8.21 11.75
C MET A 103 -3.76 -9.26 12.86
N PHE A 104 -3.81 -10.55 12.55
CA PHE A 104 -3.62 -11.60 13.56
C PHE A 104 -2.23 -11.59 14.20
N PHE A 105 -1.21 -11.12 13.50
CA PHE A 105 0.14 -11.01 14.08
C PHE A 105 0.20 -10.05 15.26
N LEU A 106 -0.74 -9.10 15.39
CA LEU A 106 -0.85 -8.23 16.56
C LEU A 106 -1.18 -8.99 17.86
N ASN A 107 -1.75 -10.20 17.75
CA ASN A 107 -2.05 -11.02 18.93
C ASN A 107 -0.81 -11.73 19.51
N PHE A 108 0.27 -11.86 18.72
CA PHE A 108 1.51 -12.50 19.16
C PHE A 108 2.49 -11.55 19.82
N SER A 109 2.20 -10.25 19.80
CA SER A 109 3.09 -9.23 20.39
C SER A 109 2.30 -8.00 20.81
N THR A 110 2.72 -7.37 21.91
CA THR A 110 2.13 -6.09 22.31
C THR A 110 2.63 -4.96 21.42
N PRO A 111 1.77 -4.02 21.00
CA PRO A 111 2.17 -2.87 20.18
C PRO A 111 3.23 -1.96 20.81
N LYS A 112 3.47 -2.10 22.12
CA LYS A 112 4.49 -1.35 22.88
C LYS A 112 5.91 -1.88 22.64
N ASN A 113 6.05 -3.09 22.09
CA ASN A 113 7.33 -3.73 21.85
C ASN A 113 7.83 -3.46 20.42
N PHE A 114 9.12 -3.57 20.20
CA PHE A 114 9.75 -3.42 18.89
C PHE A 114 9.54 -4.63 17.95
N GLN A 115 9.15 -5.78 18.49
CA GLN A 115 8.99 -7.05 17.76
C GLN A 115 8.08 -6.97 16.54
N PRO A 116 6.86 -6.34 16.59
CA PRO A 116 6.00 -6.21 15.42
C PRO A 116 6.67 -5.44 14.28
N PHE A 117 7.44 -4.41 14.61
CA PHE A 117 8.16 -3.59 13.62
C PHE A 117 9.25 -4.40 12.92
N ILE A 118 10.01 -5.21 13.67
CA ILE A 118 11.01 -6.12 13.09
C ILE A 118 10.33 -7.14 12.17
N LEU A 119 9.24 -7.78 12.62
CA LEU A 119 8.52 -8.76 11.82
C LEU A 119 8.07 -8.20 10.49
N VAL A 120 7.43 -7.01 10.49
CA VAL A 120 6.98 -6.34 9.27
C VAL A 120 8.17 -5.99 8.36
N SER A 121 9.28 -5.50 8.93
CA SER A 121 10.49 -5.18 8.17
C SER A 121 11.08 -6.43 7.50
N VAL A 122 11.18 -7.54 8.22
CA VAL A 122 11.70 -8.82 7.70
C VAL A 122 10.80 -9.34 6.57
N ILE A 123 9.47 -9.36 6.75
CA ILE A 123 8.53 -9.81 5.71
C ILE A 123 8.61 -8.91 4.47
N THR A 124 8.68 -7.59 4.66
CA THR A 124 8.81 -6.63 3.55
C THR A 124 10.12 -6.83 2.79
N SER A 125 11.23 -7.06 3.50
CA SER A 125 12.52 -7.36 2.88
C SER A 125 12.53 -8.72 2.17
N ALA A 126 11.89 -9.74 2.75
CA ALA A 126 11.77 -11.06 2.13
C ALA A 126 10.96 -11.02 0.82
N ALA A 127 9.97 -10.14 0.73
CA ALA A 127 9.18 -9.95 -0.49
C ALA A 127 10.01 -9.44 -1.69
N LEU A 128 11.18 -8.86 -1.46
CA LEU A 128 12.10 -8.44 -2.52
C LEU A 128 12.75 -9.63 -3.23
N ILE A 129 13.02 -10.72 -2.53
CA ILE A 129 13.80 -11.84 -3.03
C ILE A 129 13.23 -12.42 -4.32
N PRO A 130 11.94 -12.82 -4.39
CA PRO A 130 11.39 -13.42 -5.61
C PRO A 130 11.34 -12.44 -6.79
N ILE A 131 11.17 -11.15 -6.51
CA ILE A 131 11.11 -10.12 -7.56
C ILE A 131 12.50 -9.87 -8.16
N LEU A 132 13.52 -9.76 -7.33
CA LEU A 132 14.90 -9.55 -7.77
C LEU A 132 15.48 -10.77 -8.49
N LEU A 133 15.05 -11.97 -8.13
CA LEU A 133 15.47 -13.22 -8.77
C LEU A 133 14.68 -13.56 -10.05
N THR A 134 13.65 -12.78 -10.39
CA THR A 134 12.87 -13.07 -11.59
C THR A 134 13.69 -12.87 -12.87
N LYS A 135 13.68 -13.88 -13.75
CA LYS A 135 14.30 -13.81 -15.09
C LYS A 135 13.38 -13.16 -16.14
N LYS A 136 12.11 -12.92 -15.80
CA LYS A 136 11.14 -12.34 -16.73
C LYS A 136 11.44 -10.85 -16.93
N LYS A 137 11.48 -10.42 -18.20
CA LYS A 137 11.64 -9.00 -18.51
C LYS A 137 10.48 -8.19 -17.94
N PRO A 138 10.77 -7.05 -17.28
CA PRO A 138 9.72 -6.16 -16.80
C PRO A 138 8.93 -5.60 -17.99
N PRO A 139 7.68 -5.15 -17.75
CA PRO A 139 6.91 -4.44 -18.77
C PRO A 139 7.69 -3.24 -19.30
N THR A 140 7.56 -3.00 -20.59
CA THR A 140 8.05 -1.74 -21.18
C THR A 140 7.02 -0.66 -20.89
N PHE A 141 7.33 0.21 -19.95
CA PHE A 141 6.46 1.34 -19.64
C PHE A 141 6.56 2.37 -20.77
N LYS A 142 5.54 2.40 -21.63
CA LYS A 142 5.36 3.55 -22.51
C LYS A 142 4.89 4.70 -21.62
N SER A 143 5.62 5.82 -21.63
CA SER A 143 5.20 7.02 -20.91
C SER A 143 3.74 7.33 -21.22
N ILE A 144 2.86 7.04 -20.27
CA ILE A 144 1.46 7.38 -20.41
C ILE A 144 1.35 8.87 -20.10
N LYS A 145 0.89 9.64 -21.08
CA LYS A 145 0.58 11.05 -20.86
C LYS A 145 -0.44 11.13 -19.72
N ALA A 146 -0.07 11.81 -18.65
CA ALA A 146 -0.96 11.97 -17.50
C ALA A 146 -2.29 12.60 -17.97
N MET A 147 -3.38 11.89 -17.73
CA MET A 147 -4.72 12.34 -18.10
C MET A 147 -5.14 13.46 -17.14
N LYS A 148 -5.63 14.57 -17.66
CA LYS A 148 -6.17 15.64 -16.82
C LYS A 148 -7.46 15.18 -16.13
N LEU A 149 -7.72 15.65 -14.92
CA LEU A 149 -8.93 15.29 -14.17
C LEU A 149 -10.22 15.50 -14.96
N ARG A 150 -10.28 16.57 -15.76
CA ARG A 150 -11.42 16.85 -16.63
C ARG A 150 -11.60 15.82 -17.74
N GLU A 151 -10.49 15.34 -18.31
CA GLU A 151 -10.50 14.29 -19.35
C GLU A 151 -10.97 12.96 -18.74
N LEU A 152 -10.51 12.65 -17.53
CA LEU A 152 -10.92 11.47 -16.77
C LEU A 152 -12.42 11.51 -16.44
N TYR A 153 -12.92 12.66 -15.96
CA TYR A 153 -14.35 12.86 -15.69
C TYR A 153 -15.19 12.68 -16.95
N ASN A 154 -14.77 13.27 -18.08
CA ASN A 154 -15.50 13.13 -19.34
C ASN A 154 -15.49 11.69 -19.87
N ALA A 155 -14.41 10.93 -19.65
CA ALA A 155 -14.32 9.53 -20.06
C ALA A 155 -15.18 8.61 -19.22
N SER A 156 -15.26 8.83 -17.91
CA SER A 156 -16.03 8.00 -16.96
C SER A 156 -16.46 8.80 -15.73
N PRO A 157 -17.56 9.60 -15.83
CA PRO A 157 -18.06 10.38 -14.70
C PRO A 157 -18.41 9.50 -13.50
N PHE A 158 -19.14 8.41 -13.76
CA PHE A 158 -19.55 7.45 -12.74
C PHE A 158 -18.33 6.81 -12.05
N GLY A 159 -17.34 6.37 -12.83
CA GLY A 159 -16.13 5.75 -12.28
C GLY A 159 -15.35 6.71 -11.38
N MET A 160 -15.21 7.98 -11.79
CA MET A 160 -14.49 8.98 -11.00
C MET A 160 -15.21 9.31 -9.69
N VAL A 161 -16.52 9.54 -9.75
CA VAL A 161 -17.33 9.87 -8.57
C VAL A 161 -17.40 8.69 -7.61
N SER A 162 -17.63 7.47 -8.11
CA SER A 162 -17.67 6.26 -7.30
C SER A 162 -16.32 6.01 -6.58
N SER A 163 -15.20 6.20 -7.27
CA SER A 163 -13.87 6.03 -6.68
C SER A 163 -13.60 7.04 -5.57
N LEU A 164 -14.06 8.28 -5.72
CA LEU A 164 -13.94 9.32 -4.70
C LEU A 164 -14.75 8.95 -3.44
N PHE A 165 -16.00 8.55 -3.59
CA PHE A 165 -16.84 8.12 -2.47
C PHE A 165 -16.30 6.86 -1.81
N TYR A 166 -15.90 5.86 -2.61
CA TYR A 166 -15.30 4.63 -2.11
C TYR A 166 -14.02 4.92 -1.29
N GLY A 167 -13.11 5.74 -1.83
CA GLY A 167 -11.89 6.10 -1.13
C GLY A 167 -12.15 6.84 0.19
N THR A 168 -13.16 7.72 0.22
CA THR A 168 -13.55 8.44 1.44
C THR A 168 -14.11 7.47 2.50
N ILE A 169 -15.03 6.58 2.11
CA ILE A 169 -15.61 5.58 3.02
C ILE A 169 -14.52 4.63 3.53
N GLN A 170 -13.68 4.12 2.63
CA GLN A 170 -12.60 3.20 2.97
C GLN A 170 -11.61 3.83 3.96
N SER A 171 -11.19 5.08 3.69
CA SER A 171 -10.29 5.82 4.58
C SER A 171 -10.90 6.03 5.97
N ALA A 172 -12.19 6.40 6.05
CA ALA A 172 -12.90 6.56 7.31
C ALA A 172 -12.98 5.24 8.09
N LEU A 173 -13.35 4.14 7.43
CA LEU A 173 -13.43 2.82 8.05
C LEU A 173 -12.07 2.37 8.58
N PHE A 174 -11.02 2.40 7.77
CA PHE A 174 -9.70 1.96 8.20
C PHE A 174 -9.10 2.82 9.32
N THR A 175 -9.46 4.10 9.39
CA THR A 175 -8.88 5.01 10.38
C THR A 175 -9.70 5.06 11.67
N LEU A 176 -11.03 5.16 11.55
CA LEU A 176 -11.91 5.47 12.68
C LEU A 176 -12.47 4.21 13.33
N LEU A 177 -12.71 3.13 12.56
CA LEU A 177 -13.37 1.93 13.10
C LEU A 177 -12.55 1.27 14.19
N ALA A 178 -11.23 1.14 14.00
CA ALA A 178 -10.34 0.58 15.01
C ALA A 178 -10.28 1.44 16.28
N VAL A 179 -10.26 2.77 16.14
CA VAL A 179 -10.30 3.71 17.27
C VAL A 179 -11.63 3.61 18.02
N TYR A 180 -12.74 3.58 17.29
CA TYR A 180 -14.06 3.44 17.86
C TYR A 180 -14.22 2.12 18.62
N ALA A 181 -13.86 1.00 18.00
CA ALA A 181 -13.96 -0.31 18.65
C ALA A 181 -13.05 -0.42 19.87
N SER A 182 -11.84 0.17 19.82
CA SER A 182 -10.96 0.28 21.00
C SER A 182 -11.60 1.09 22.13
N SER A 183 -12.34 2.17 21.81
CA SER A 183 -13.08 2.95 22.83
C SER A 183 -14.25 2.20 23.46
N MET A 184 -14.75 1.17 22.78
CA MET A 184 -15.80 0.25 23.26
C MET A 184 -15.22 -0.98 23.97
N ASN A 185 -13.93 -0.96 24.32
CA ASN A 185 -13.20 -2.04 25.01
C ASN A 185 -13.12 -3.38 24.24
N PHE A 186 -13.19 -3.35 22.91
CA PHE A 186 -12.90 -4.54 22.10
C PHE A 186 -11.46 -4.99 22.32
N SER A 187 -11.25 -6.29 22.44
CA SER A 187 -9.94 -6.90 22.53
C SER A 187 -9.16 -6.79 21.21
N ILE A 188 -7.84 -6.95 21.25
CA ILE A 188 -6.99 -6.93 20.03
C ILE A 188 -7.43 -8.01 19.03
N LEU A 189 -7.88 -9.19 19.55
CA LEU A 189 -8.39 -10.26 18.70
C LEU A 189 -9.66 -9.83 17.95
N GLU A 190 -10.62 -9.22 18.64
CA GLU A 190 -11.84 -8.71 18.03
C GLU A 190 -11.55 -7.59 17.03
N LEU A 191 -10.61 -6.70 17.35
CA LEU A 191 -10.14 -5.66 16.43
C LEU A 191 -9.51 -6.25 15.15
N SER A 192 -8.79 -7.38 15.26
CA SER A 192 -8.20 -8.04 14.10
C SER A 192 -9.26 -8.66 13.17
N LEU A 193 -10.42 -9.07 13.72
CA LEU A 193 -11.53 -9.63 12.94
C LEU A 193 -12.34 -8.55 12.19
N ILE A 194 -12.37 -7.32 12.67
CA ILE A 194 -13.11 -6.21 12.03
C ILE A 194 -12.58 -5.90 10.62
N HIS A 195 -11.32 -6.21 10.32
CA HIS A 195 -10.67 -5.90 9.05
C HIS A 195 -10.70 -7.07 8.04
N ILE A 196 -11.32 -8.18 8.38
CA ILE A 196 -11.55 -9.33 7.50
C ILE A 196 -12.94 -9.24 6.87
#